data_e50f2122138420ef498940a6b5373da9
#
_entry.id   e50f2122138420ef498940a6b5373da9
#
_cell.length_a   1.000
_cell.length_b   1.000
_cell.length_c   1.000
_cell.angle_alpha   90.00
_cell.angle_beta   90.00
_cell.angle_gamma   90.00
#
_symmetry.space_group_name_H-M   'P 1'
#
loop_
_entity.id
_entity.type
_entity.pdbx_description
1 polymer ?
#
loop_
_entity_poly.entity_id
_entity_poly.type
_entity_poly.pdbx_seq_one_letter_code
_entity_poly.pdbx_strand_id
1 'polypeptide(L)' 'MANLNKNPMLEFRCLETGEVISINILEIAAYRDCPYDMDTEIKRHVKVYRKGGGIWMLDALYLDFDRKYALWYNC' A
#
# COMPACT_ATOMS: atom_id res chain seq x y z
N MET A 1 -18.07 -8.91 -13.04
CA MET A 1 -18.87 -7.82 -12.48
C MET A 1 -18.33 -7.36 -11.14
N ALA A 2 -18.30 -6.08 -10.90
CA ALA A 2 -17.79 -5.56 -9.64
C ALA A 2 -18.68 -5.98 -8.47
N ASN A 3 -18.05 -6.35 -7.38
CA ASN A 3 -18.75 -6.68 -6.15
C ASN A 3 -19.04 -5.38 -5.40
N LEU A 4 -20.29 -4.91 -5.46
CA LEU A 4 -20.69 -3.64 -4.87
C LEU A 4 -20.59 -3.61 -3.34
N ASN A 5 -20.54 -4.78 -2.71
CA ASN A 5 -20.41 -4.88 -1.25
C ASN A 5 -18.97 -5.04 -0.82
N LYS A 6 -18.06 -5.05 -1.76
CA LYS A 6 -16.66 -5.27 -1.47
C LYS A 6 -16.04 -4.02 -0.84
N ASN A 7 -15.51 -4.18 0.35
CA ASN A 7 -14.86 -3.08 1.05
C ASN A 7 -13.56 -2.70 0.34
N PRO A 8 -13.43 -1.48 -0.18
CA PRO A 8 -12.20 -1.07 -0.86
C PRO A 8 -11.07 -0.69 0.09
N MET A 9 -11.33 -0.70 1.38
CA MET A 9 -10.32 -0.29 2.36
C MET A 9 -9.45 -1.47 2.77
N LEU A 10 -8.14 -1.28 2.69
CA LEU A 10 -7.16 -2.23 3.20
C LEU A 10 -6.36 -1.57 4.30
N GLU A 11 -6.02 -2.35 5.32
CA GLU A 11 -5.26 -1.83 6.45
C GLU A 11 -3.79 -2.20 6.33
N PHE A 12 -2.93 -1.21 6.53
CA PHE A 12 -1.49 -1.39 6.54
C PHE A 12 -0.88 -0.52 7.62
N ARG A 13 0.32 -0.87 8.05
CA ARG A 13 1.06 -0.07 9.01
C ARG A 13 1.84 1.02 8.28
N CYS A 14 1.68 2.26 8.73
CA CYS A 14 2.44 3.38 8.19
C CYS A 14 3.89 3.29 8.66
N LEU A 15 4.84 3.41 7.73
CA LEU A 15 6.26 3.32 8.07
C LEU A 15 6.70 4.43 9.01
N GLU A 16 6.22 5.65 8.78
CA GLU A 16 6.67 6.82 9.53
C GLU A 16 6.14 6.86 10.96
N THR A 17 4.88 6.49 11.16
CA THR A 17 4.24 6.61 12.46
C THR A 17 4.14 5.30 13.21
N GLY A 18 4.22 4.18 12.51
CA GLY A 18 4.00 2.87 13.10
C GLY A 18 2.54 2.55 13.36
N GLU A 19 1.64 3.46 13.01
CA GLU A 19 0.20 3.25 13.22
C GLU A 19 -0.42 2.52 12.04
N VAL A 20 -1.50 1.78 12.32
CA VAL A 20 -2.27 1.12 11.27
C VAL A 20 -3.19 2.15 10.63
N ILE A 21 -3.15 2.25 9.31
CA ILE A 21 -3.99 3.15 8.54
C ILE A 21 -4.84 2.35 7.56
N SER A 22 -5.99 2.89 7.21
CA SER A 22 -6.86 2.30 6.19
C SER A 22 -6.66 3.04 4.88
N ILE A 23 -6.38 2.30 3.83
CA ILE A 23 -6.12 2.84 2.50
C ILE A 23 -7.24 2.44 1.56
N ASN A 24 -7.80 3.43 0.86
CA ASN A 24 -8.79 3.15 -0.18
C ASN A 24 -8.07 2.67 -1.43
N ILE A 25 -8.25 1.41 -1.77
CA ILE A 25 -7.56 0.78 -2.90
C ILE A 25 -7.88 1.46 -4.23
N LEU A 26 -9.05 2.10 -4.33
CA LEU A 26 -9.47 2.81 -5.54
C LEU A 26 -8.71 4.11 -5.75
N GLU A 27 -8.02 4.60 -4.72
CA GLU A 27 -7.22 5.82 -4.81
C GLU A 27 -5.76 5.55 -5.16
N ILE A 28 -5.39 4.30 -5.33
CA ILE A 28 -4.01 3.93 -5.65
C ILE A 28 -3.77 4.11 -7.14
N ALA A 29 -2.84 4.99 -7.49
CA ALA A 29 -2.41 5.18 -8.88
C ALA A 29 -1.31 4.21 -9.27
N ALA A 30 -0.36 4.00 -8.35
CA ALA A 30 0.78 3.11 -8.58
C ALA A 30 1.40 2.76 -7.24
N TYR A 31 2.21 1.73 -7.21
CA TYR A 31 2.98 1.37 -6.02
C TYR A 31 4.26 0.67 -6.46
N ARG A 32 5.27 0.74 -5.61
CA ARG A 32 6.54 0.10 -5.91
C ARG A 32 7.25 -0.39 -4.66
N ASP A 33 8.14 -1.36 -4.87
CA ASP A 33 9.03 -1.87 -3.84
C ASP A 33 10.17 -0.89 -3.62
N CYS A 34 10.39 -0.51 -2.37
CA CYS A 34 11.52 0.32 -1.99
C CYS A 34 12.45 -0.52 -1.11
N PRO A 35 13.60 -0.93 -1.61
CA PRO A 35 14.52 -1.76 -0.84
C PRO A 35 15.16 -0.96 0.30
N TYR A 36 15.82 -1.68 1.21
CA TYR A 36 16.55 -1.07 2.30
C TYR A 36 17.55 -0.03 1.76
N ASP A 37 17.53 1.16 2.33
CA ASP A 37 18.43 2.24 1.96
C ASP A 37 19.54 2.32 2.99
N MET A 38 20.76 2.01 2.57
CA MET A 38 21.91 2.00 3.45
C MET A 38 22.30 3.41 3.94
N ASP A 39 22.05 4.43 3.13
CA ASP A 39 22.45 5.79 3.47
C ASP A 39 21.55 6.40 4.55
N THR A 40 20.25 6.15 4.46
CA THR A 40 19.27 6.70 5.40
C THR A 40 18.83 5.68 6.45
N GLU A 41 19.25 4.43 6.29
CA GLU A 41 18.84 3.31 7.15
C GLU A 41 17.33 3.09 7.18
N ILE A 42 16.63 3.52 6.13
CA ILE A 42 15.22 3.27 6.00
C ILE A 42 15.01 1.83 5.54
N LYS A 43 14.21 1.09 6.28
CA LYS A 43 13.97 -0.31 5.97
C LYS A 43 13.12 -0.48 4.71
N ARG A 44 13.15 -1.69 4.17
CA ARG A 44 12.37 -2.03 3.01
C ARG A 44 10.89 -1.75 3.26
N HIS A 45 10.24 -1.12 2.29
CA HIS A 45 8.84 -0.76 2.41
C HIS A 45 8.17 -0.68 1.03
N VAL A 46 6.88 -0.45 1.02
CA VAL A 46 6.12 -0.20 -0.20
C VAL A 46 5.76 1.27 -0.25
N LYS A 47 6.06 1.92 -1.37
CA LYS A 47 5.65 3.30 -1.61
C LYS A 47 4.41 3.28 -2.50
N VAL A 48 3.36 3.92 -2.04
CA VAL A 48 2.07 3.96 -2.74
C VAL A 48 1.79 5.39 -3.19
N TYR A 49 1.54 5.57 -4.47
CA TYR A 49 1.22 6.86 -5.07
C TYR A 49 -0.29 7.00 -5.19
N ARG A 50 -0.83 8.09 -4.68
CA ARG A 50 -2.27 8.35 -4.66
C ARG A 50 -2.70 9.10 -5.91
N LYS A 51 -3.91 8.80 -6.42
CA LYS A 51 -4.45 9.47 -7.60
C LYS A 51 -4.62 10.97 -7.41
N GLY A 52 -4.99 11.38 -6.21
CA GLY A 52 -5.17 12.80 -5.89
C GLY A 52 -3.90 13.53 -5.48
N GLY A 53 -2.76 12.88 -5.59
CA GLY A 53 -1.48 13.39 -5.11
C GLY A 53 -1.18 12.86 -3.71
N GLY A 54 0.09 12.92 -3.36
CA GLY A 54 0.54 12.38 -2.08
C GLY A 54 1.06 10.95 -2.19
N ILE A 55 1.79 10.57 -1.18
CA ILE A 55 2.47 9.27 -1.14
C ILE A 55 2.30 8.67 0.26
N TRP A 56 2.00 7.38 0.29
CA TRP A 56 2.05 6.61 1.53
C TRP A 56 3.29 5.73 1.50
N MET A 57 3.98 5.65 2.64
CA MET A 57 5.07 4.70 2.84
C MET A 57 4.59 3.67 3.84
N LEU A 58 4.46 2.43 3.38
CA LEU A 58 3.83 1.37 4.16
C LEU A 58 4.87 0.36 4.64
N ASP A 59 4.83 0.04 5.93
CA ASP A 59 5.68 -0.98 6.52
C ASP A 59 5.12 -2.35 6.16
N ALA A 60 5.38 -2.76 4.92
CA ALA A 60 4.90 -4.01 4.37
C ALA A 60 5.85 -4.50 3.30
N LEU A 61 5.81 -5.78 3.02
CA LEU A 61 6.56 -6.35 1.91
C LEU A 61 5.77 -6.17 0.62
N TYR A 62 6.47 -5.87 -0.47
CA TYR A 62 5.83 -5.65 -1.76
C TYR A 62 4.94 -6.83 -2.17
N LEU A 63 5.43 -8.05 -1.98
CA LEU A 63 4.65 -9.23 -2.36
C LEU A 63 3.35 -9.38 -1.57
N ASP A 64 3.37 -9.01 -0.30
CA ASP A 64 2.17 -9.06 0.53
C ASP A 64 1.18 -7.99 0.09
N PHE A 65 1.67 -6.78 -0.17
CA PHE A 65 0.83 -5.69 -0.66
C PHE A 65 0.21 -6.05 -2.01
N ASP A 66 1.06 -6.51 -2.93
CA ASP A 66 0.63 -6.85 -4.29
C ASP A 66 -0.42 -7.96 -4.26
N ARG A 67 -0.25 -8.95 -3.39
CA ARG A 67 -1.22 -10.03 -3.24
C ARG A 67 -2.58 -9.52 -2.79
N LYS A 68 -2.60 -8.66 -1.77
CA LYS A 68 -3.86 -8.09 -1.28
C LYS A 68 -4.52 -7.22 -2.32
N TYR A 69 -3.73 -6.42 -3.03
CA TYR A 69 -4.22 -5.57 -4.11
C TYR A 69 -4.85 -6.42 -5.23
N ALA A 70 -4.12 -7.44 -5.68
CA ALA A 70 -4.57 -8.32 -6.75
C ALA A 70 -5.81 -9.11 -6.36
N LEU A 71 -5.84 -9.62 -5.13
CA LEU A 71 -7.00 -10.35 -4.63
C LEU A 71 -8.25 -9.48 -4.62
N TRP A 72 -8.09 -8.21 -4.25
CA TRP A 72 -9.23 -7.30 -4.25
C TRP A 72 -9.82 -7.14 -5.65
N TYR A 73 -8.97 -6.96 -6.66
CA TYR A 73 -9.42 -6.77 -8.03
C TYR A 73 -9.93 -8.05 -8.69
N ASN A 74 -9.45 -9.20 -8.26
CA ASN A 74 -9.78 -10.48 -8.90
C ASN A 74 -10.89 -11.26 -8.20
N CYS A 75 -11.43 -10.76 -7.13
CA CYS A 75 -12.55 -11.44 -6.44
C CYS A 75 -13.88 -11.24 -7.14
#